data_9b95f5ab5568b65e3235aea338990f0e
#
_entry.id   9b95f5ab5568b65e3235aea338990f0e
#
_cell.length_a   1.000
_cell.length_b   1.000
_cell.length_c   1.000
_cell.angle_alpha   90.00
_cell.angle_beta   90.00
_cell.angle_gamma   90.00
#
_symmetry.space_group_name_H-M   'P 1'
#
loop_
_entity.id
_entity.type
_entity.pdbx_description
1 polymer ?
#
loop_
_entity_poly.entity_id
_entity_poly.type
_entity_poly.pdbx_seq_one_letter_code
_entity_poly.pdbx_strand_id
1 'polypeptide(L)'
;MLMLIEGSRLLNYPILSLHTATEIARVKALVVDPNYLKIVAFEVAAINSHKRLFLDVNSIREFSKVGIIIDSDEEFVEQGDIIKLNEIIALGFVLDHMKVVSKKKSLLGHVQDFTVVTDDFQIMQLIVKRPIYKALIDPELVIGRS
;
A
#
# COMPACT_ATOMS: atom_id res chain seq x y z
N MET A 1 14.91 5.29 7.89
CA MET A 1 15.10 6.35 6.87
C MET A 1 13.75 6.73 6.26
N LEU A 2 13.48 8.01 6.20
CA LEU A 2 12.27 8.53 5.59
C LEU A 2 12.39 8.49 4.06
N MET A 3 11.46 7.82 3.42
CA MET A 3 11.43 7.72 1.96
C MET A 3 10.00 7.99 1.46
N LEU A 4 9.90 8.61 0.29
CA LEU A 4 8.67 8.65 -0.48
C LEU A 4 8.78 7.58 -1.58
N ILE A 5 7.77 6.74 -1.70
CA ILE A 5 7.73 5.68 -2.70
C ILE A 5 6.34 5.63 -3.32
N GLU A 6 6.28 5.35 -4.62
CA GLU A 6 5.00 5.13 -5.29
C GLU A 6 4.39 3.80 -4.85
N GLY A 7 3.06 3.78 -4.65
CA GLY A 7 2.35 2.59 -4.23
C GLY A 7 2.56 1.41 -5.16
N SER A 8 2.58 1.66 -6.47
CA SER A 8 2.83 0.62 -7.48
C SER A 8 4.19 -0.06 -7.31
N ARG A 9 5.18 0.65 -6.79
CA ARG A 9 6.52 0.10 -6.57
C ARG A 9 6.59 -0.79 -5.33
N LEU A 10 5.61 -0.71 -4.45
CA LEU A 10 5.51 -1.60 -3.29
C LEU A 10 5.03 -2.99 -3.68
N LEU A 11 4.33 -3.13 -4.78
CA LEU A 11 3.91 -4.43 -5.27
C LEU A 11 5.14 -5.24 -5.68
N ASN A 12 5.15 -6.50 -5.27
CA ASN A 12 6.26 -7.42 -5.48
C ASN A 12 7.57 -7.04 -4.76
N TYR A 13 7.49 -6.11 -3.80
CA TYR A 13 8.64 -5.70 -3.00
C TYR A 13 9.09 -6.87 -2.12
N PRO A 14 10.40 -7.15 -2.02
CA PRO A 14 10.88 -8.30 -1.23
C PRO A 14 10.76 -8.04 0.27
N ILE A 15 10.49 -9.11 1.00
CA ILE A 15 10.43 -9.13 2.48
C ILE A 15 11.53 -10.06 2.97
N LEU A 16 12.39 -9.53 3.83
CA LEU A 16 13.60 -10.20 4.32
C LEU A 16 13.45 -10.48 5.81
N SER A 17 13.86 -11.69 6.21
CA SER A 17 13.88 -12.11 7.60
C SER A 17 15.26 -11.91 8.21
N LEU A 18 15.33 -11.24 9.36
CA LEU A 18 16.56 -11.14 10.14
C LEU A 18 17.00 -12.51 10.66
N HIS A 19 16.03 -13.34 11.05
CA HIS A 19 16.31 -14.66 11.63
C HIS A 19 17.07 -15.57 10.67
N THR A 20 16.70 -15.57 9.39
CA THR A 20 17.33 -16.42 8.39
C THR A 20 18.26 -15.67 7.45
N ALA A 21 18.28 -14.35 7.50
CA ALA A 21 19.03 -13.47 6.60
C ALA A 21 18.70 -13.73 5.12
N THR A 22 17.45 -14.10 4.82
CA THR A 22 17.00 -14.42 3.46
C THR A 22 15.68 -13.74 3.13
N GLU A 23 15.36 -13.66 1.84
CA GLU A 23 14.04 -13.28 1.37
C GLU A 23 13.06 -14.41 1.68
N ILE A 24 11.93 -14.07 2.34
CA ILE A 24 10.92 -15.05 2.76
C ILE A 24 9.55 -14.82 2.14
N ALA A 25 9.33 -13.66 1.54
CA ALA A 25 8.04 -13.32 0.94
C ALA A 25 8.19 -12.12 0.01
N ARG A 26 7.12 -11.82 -0.72
CA ARG A 26 6.97 -10.60 -1.50
C ARG A 26 5.61 -9.99 -1.26
N VAL A 27 5.51 -8.68 -1.38
CA VAL A 27 4.25 -7.97 -1.26
C VAL A 27 3.35 -8.32 -2.44
N LYS A 28 2.15 -8.81 -2.13
CA LYS A 28 1.14 -9.17 -3.12
C LYS A 28 0.10 -8.09 -3.33
N ALA A 29 -0.33 -7.45 -2.24
CA ALA A 29 -1.33 -6.39 -2.28
C ALA A 29 -1.17 -5.46 -1.08
N LEU A 30 -1.74 -4.27 -1.19
CA LEU A 30 -1.71 -3.25 -0.16
C LEU A 30 -3.06 -3.20 0.53
N VAL A 31 -3.07 -3.17 1.86
CA VAL A 31 -4.29 -2.99 2.64
C VAL A 31 -4.33 -1.55 3.11
N VAL A 32 -5.27 -0.77 2.58
CA VAL A 32 -5.41 0.66 2.86
C VAL A 32 -6.60 0.89 3.77
N ASP A 33 -6.38 1.64 4.84
CA ASP A 33 -7.46 2.14 5.69
C ASP A 33 -8.02 3.41 5.05
N PRO A 34 -9.29 3.38 4.58
CA PRO A 34 -9.88 4.55 3.90
C PRO A 34 -10.16 5.72 4.83
N ASN A 35 -10.27 5.47 6.13
CA ASN A 35 -10.56 6.54 7.09
C ASN A 35 -9.38 7.47 7.30
N TYR A 36 -8.17 6.94 7.19
CA TYR A 36 -6.93 7.70 7.40
C TYR A 36 -6.07 7.84 6.15
N LEU A 37 -6.44 7.19 5.05
CA LEU A 37 -5.64 7.07 3.84
C LEU A 37 -4.20 6.67 4.17
N LYS A 38 -4.10 5.48 4.72
CA LYS A 38 -2.85 4.93 5.24
C LYS A 38 -2.79 3.44 4.92
N ILE A 39 -1.63 2.95 4.51
CA ILE A 39 -1.40 1.51 4.40
C ILE A 39 -1.22 0.98 5.82
N VAL A 40 -2.02 -0.01 6.20
CA VAL A 40 -1.96 -0.63 7.53
C VAL A 40 -1.35 -2.01 7.51
N ALA A 41 -1.37 -2.68 6.37
CA ALA A 41 -0.79 -4.00 6.22
C ALA A 41 -0.49 -4.28 4.75
N PHE A 42 0.34 -5.29 4.53
CA PHE A 42 0.59 -5.86 3.21
C PHE A 42 0.06 -7.28 3.18
N GLU A 43 -0.70 -7.62 2.15
CA GLU A 43 -0.92 -9.03 1.83
C GLU A 43 0.37 -9.56 1.21
N VAL A 44 0.86 -10.70 1.68
CA VAL A 44 2.15 -11.23 1.28
C VAL A 44 2.03 -12.59 0.62
N ALA A 45 2.90 -12.84 -0.35
CA ALA A 45 3.08 -14.17 -0.92
C ALA A 45 4.34 -14.75 -0.29
N ALA A 46 4.15 -15.64 0.69
CA ALA A 46 5.26 -16.28 1.40
C ALA A 46 5.80 -17.45 0.57
N ILE A 47 7.12 -17.63 0.58
CA ILE A 47 7.79 -18.67 -0.20
C ILE A 47 7.31 -20.07 0.19
N ASN A 48 7.09 -20.30 1.49
CA ASN A 48 6.77 -21.61 2.03
C ASN A 48 5.29 -21.81 2.39
N SER A 49 4.40 -20.97 1.90
CA SER A 49 2.99 -21.06 2.25
C SER A 49 2.09 -20.67 1.07
N HIS A 50 0.97 -21.36 0.94
CA HIS A 50 -0.11 -20.98 0.01
C HIS A 50 -1.26 -20.26 0.72
N LYS A 51 -1.14 -20.07 2.03
CA LYS A 51 -2.16 -19.36 2.81
C LYS A 51 -2.17 -17.88 2.48
N ARG A 52 -3.33 -17.27 2.65
CA ARG A 52 -3.47 -15.82 2.55
C ARG A 52 -2.95 -15.18 3.84
N LEU A 53 -1.76 -14.59 3.77
CA LEU A 53 -1.07 -14.03 4.92
C LEU A 53 -0.90 -12.52 4.77
N PHE A 54 -0.79 -11.85 5.91
CA PHE A 54 -0.64 -10.40 6.00
C PHE A 54 0.52 -10.04 6.91
N LEU A 55 1.15 -8.92 6.60
CA LEU A 55 2.16 -8.32 7.45
C LEU A 55 1.66 -6.94 7.90
N ASP A 56 1.46 -6.78 9.21
CA ASP A 56 1.13 -5.49 9.80
C ASP A 56 2.32 -4.55 9.63
N VAL A 57 2.08 -3.30 9.21
CA VAL A 57 3.17 -2.33 9.02
C VAL A 57 3.92 -2.05 10.33
N ASN A 58 3.28 -2.23 11.47
CA ASN A 58 3.93 -2.05 12.78
C ASN A 58 4.93 -3.16 13.10
N SER A 59 4.90 -4.27 12.38
CA SER A 59 5.84 -5.37 12.52
C SER A 59 7.10 -5.19 11.68
N ILE A 60 7.16 -4.14 10.88
CA ILE A 60 8.32 -3.83 10.03
C ILE A 60 9.40 -3.19 10.90
N ARG A 61 10.60 -3.77 10.88
CA ARG A 61 11.76 -3.21 11.56
C ARG A 61 12.38 -2.07 10.77
N GLU A 62 12.52 -2.26 9.48
CA GLU A 62 13.15 -1.29 8.61
C GLU A 62 12.61 -1.43 7.19
N PHE A 63 12.36 -0.30 6.56
CA PHE A 63 12.07 -0.24 5.14
C PHE A 63 13.33 0.25 4.42
N SER A 64 13.86 -0.55 3.52
CA SER A 64 15.08 -0.22 2.79
C SER A 64 14.90 -0.38 1.28
N LYS A 65 15.89 0.08 0.52
CA LYS A 65 15.88 -0.07 -0.94
C LYS A 65 15.99 -1.53 -1.39
N VAL A 66 16.51 -2.40 -0.53
CA VAL A 66 16.68 -3.82 -0.84
C VAL A 66 15.48 -4.67 -0.40
N GLY A 67 14.66 -4.16 0.51
CA GLY A 67 13.49 -4.90 0.97
C GLY A 67 12.93 -4.37 2.28
N ILE A 68 11.79 -4.94 2.64
CA ILE A 68 11.15 -4.75 3.92
C ILE A 68 11.78 -5.75 4.89
N ILE A 69 12.33 -5.26 6.00
CA ILE A 69 13.02 -6.09 6.97
C ILE A 69 12.13 -6.34 8.18
N ILE A 70 11.90 -7.61 8.49
CA ILE A 70 11.13 -8.07 9.64
C ILE A 70 11.95 -9.07 10.45
N ASP A 71 11.52 -9.39 11.67
CA ASP A 71 12.24 -10.31 12.54
C ASP A 71 12.28 -11.74 11.95
N SER A 72 11.10 -12.27 11.61
CA SER A 72 10.95 -13.62 11.08
C SER A 72 9.57 -13.80 10.45
N ASP A 73 9.32 -15.00 9.89
CA ASP A 73 8.03 -15.38 9.33
C ASP A 73 6.91 -15.47 10.37
N GLU A 74 7.25 -15.48 11.66
CA GLU A 74 6.26 -15.45 12.75
C GLU A 74 5.47 -14.13 12.78
N GLU A 75 5.99 -13.08 12.12
CA GLU A 75 5.27 -11.81 12.00
C GLU A 75 4.07 -11.90 11.05
N PHE A 76 4.01 -12.89 10.18
CA PHE A 76 2.88 -13.07 9.26
C PHE A 76 1.65 -13.57 10.02
N VAL A 77 0.49 -12.97 9.71
CA VAL A 77 -0.78 -13.29 10.35
C VAL A 77 -1.84 -13.62 9.31
N GLU A 78 -2.84 -14.41 9.71
CA GLU A 78 -4.04 -14.64 8.90
C GLU A 78 -5.05 -13.52 9.15
N GLN A 79 -6.00 -13.35 8.23
CA GLN A 79 -6.98 -12.25 8.29
C GLN A 79 -7.73 -12.18 9.61
N GLY A 80 -8.09 -13.33 10.19
CA GLY A 80 -8.87 -13.39 11.41
C GLY A 80 -8.08 -13.20 12.70
N ASP A 81 -6.74 -13.16 12.63
CA ASP A 81 -5.89 -13.10 13.81
C ASP A 81 -5.92 -11.74 14.51
N ILE A 82 -6.18 -10.67 13.75
CA ILE A 82 -6.25 -9.31 14.27
C ILE A 82 -7.60 -8.71 13.91
N ILE A 83 -8.43 -8.40 14.91
CA ILE A 83 -9.80 -7.91 14.72
C ILE A 83 -9.84 -6.64 13.87
N LYS A 84 -8.99 -5.67 14.18
CA LYS A 84 -8.97 -4.39 13.47
C LYS A 84 -8.55 -4.57 12.01
N LEU A 85 -7.59 -5.43 11.74
CA LEU A 85 -7.17 -5.73 10.38
C LEU A 85 -8.30 -6.39 9.59
N ASN A 86 -8.99 -7.34 10.21
CA ASN A 86 -10.14 -8.01 9.61
C ASN A 86 -11.24 -7.00 9.23
N GLU A 87 -11.52 -6.05 10.11
CA GLU A 87 -12.52 -5.00 9.84
C GLU A 87 -12.14 -4.15 8.63
N ILE A 88 -10.88 -3.74 8.54
CA ILE A 88 -10.39 -2.93 7.43
C ILE A 88 -10.44 -3.71 6.11
N ILE A 89 -9.99 -4.96 6.12
CA ILE A 89 -10.05 -5.82 4.93
C ILE A 89 -11.49 -6.02 4.47
N ALA A 90 -12.42 -6.19 5.41
CA ALA A 90 -13.84 -6.40 5.12
C ALA A 90 -14.48 -5.18 4.42
N LEU A 91 -13.92 -3.98 4.58
CA LEU A 91 -14.42 -2.80 3.87
C LEU A 91 -14.22 -2.91 2.35
N GLY A 92 -13.26 -3.73 1.90
CA GLY A 92 -13.00 -3.95 0.48
C GLY A 92 -12.53 -2.70 -0.26
N PHE A 93 -11.91 -1.77 0.45
CA PHE A 93 -11.45 -0.51 -0.16
C PHE A 93 -10.26 -0.76 -1.08
N VAL A 94 -10.38 -0.32 -2.33
CA VAL A 94 -9.32 -0.38 -3.33
C VAL A 94 -9.12 1.02 -3.88
N LEU A 95 -7.95 1.59 -3.62
CA LEU A 95 -7.64 2.95 -4.04
C LEU A 95 -7.35 3.03 -5.55
N ASP A 96 -6.72 2.00 -6.09
CA ASP A 96 -6.36 1.95 -7.51
C ASP A 96 -7.58 2.04 -8.40
N HIS A 97 -7.51 2.88 -9.43
CA HIS A 97 -8.61 3.18 -10.37
C HIS A 97 -9.84 3.83 -9.73
N MET A 98 -9.78 4.25 -8.47
CA MET A 98 -10.90 4.90 -7.81
C MET A 98 -11.19 6.25 -8.47
N LYS A 99 -12.49 6.54 -8.62
CA LYS A 99 -12.95 7.80 -9.17
C LYS A 99 -12.68 8.94 -8.20
N VAL A 100 -12.16 10.06 -8.74
CA VAL A 100 -11.87 11.26 -7.95
C VAL A 100 -12.77 12.39 -8.43
N VAL A 101 -13.51 12.96 -7.51
CA VAL A 101 -14.43 14.06 -7.81
C VAL A 101 -14.11 15.27 -6.92
N SER A 102 -14.39 16.47 -7.44
CA SER A 102 -14.25 17.70 -6.67
C SER A 102 -15.41 17.86 -5.70
N LYS A 103 -15.33 18.86 -4.81
CA LYS A 103 -16.44 19.22 -3.92
C LYS A 103 -17.70 19.59 -4.69
N LYS A 104 -17.57 20.10 -5.90
CA LYS A 104 -18.68 20.43 -6.81
C LYS A 104 -19.15 19.22 -7.62
N LYS A 105 -18.67 18.02 -7.30
CA LYS A 105 -19.00 16.75 -7.97
C LYS A 105 -18.56 16.70 -9.44
N SER A 106 -17.57 17.51 -9.81
CA SER A 106 -16.95 17.45 -11.13
C SER A 106 -15.90 16.33 -11.14
N LEU A 107 -15.90 15.51 -12.20
CA LEU A 107 -14.95 14.41 -12.35
C LEU A 107 -13.55 14.96 -12.60
N LEU A 108 -12.62 14.68 -11.69
CA LEU A 108 -11.21 15.03 -11.84
C LEU A 108 -10.44 13.95 -12.56
N GLY A 109 -10.84 12.69 -12.43
CA GLY A 109 -10.20 11.55 -13.05
C GLY A 109 -10.30 10.30 -12.19
N HIS A 110 -9.36 9.38 -12.42
CA HIS A 110 -9.25 8.13 -11.66
C HIS A 110 -7.84 8.00 -11.08
N VAL A 111 -7.73 7.42 -9.90
CA VAL A 111 -6.43 7.19 -9.27
C VAL A 111 -5.61 6.23 -10.13
N GLN A 112 -4.44 6.67 -10.57
CA GLN A 112 -3.49 5.88 -11.33
C GLN A 112 -2.41 5.30 -10.41
N ASP A 113 -1.96 6.09 -9.43
CA ASP A 113 -0.96 5.70 -8.45
C ASP A 113 -1.05 6.65 -7.26
N PHE A 114 -0.23 6.42 -6.27
CA PHE A 114 -0.14 7.30 -5.11
C PHE A 114 1.25 7.21 -4.51
N THR A 115 1.63 8.21 -3.71
CA THR A 115 2.91 8.20 -3.01
C THR A 115 2.69 7.96 -1.53
N VAL A 116 3.59 7.20 -0.93
CA VAL A 116 3.54 6.80 0.46
C VAL A 116 4.85 7.21 1.13
N VAL A 117 4.77 7.76 2.34
CA VAL A 117 5.94 7.96 3.17
C VAL A 117 6.19 6.70 3.99
N THR A 118 7.42 6.19 3.97
CA THR A 118 7.74 4.88 4.59
C THR A 118 7.91 4.96 6.09
N ASP A 119 7.84 6.14 6.67
CA ASP A 119 7.92 6.36 8.11
C ASP A 119 6.67 5.77 8.83
N ASP A 120 5.48 6.15 8.37
CA ASP A 120 4.22 5.72 8.97
C ASP A 120 3.24 5.15 7.94
N PHE A 121 3.65 5.03 6.69
CA PHE A 121 2.86 4.51 5.56
C PHE A 121 1.62 5.34 5.24
N GLN A 122 1.62 6.61 5.59
CA GLN A 122 0.58 7.53 5.14
C GLN A 122 0.69 7.78 3.63
N ILE A 123 -0.47 7.81 2.98
CA ILE A 123 -0.56 8.19 1.58
C ILE A 123 -0.50 9.70 1.52
N MET A 124 0.51 10.23 0.84
CA MET A 124 0.78 11.67 0.80
C MET A 124 0.22 12.37 -0.42
N GLN A 125 0.17 11.67 -1.55
CA GLN A 125 -0.31 12.22 -2.79
C GLN A 125 -1.04 11.17 -3.59
N LEU A 126 -2.06 11.60 -4.34
CA LEU A 126 -2.73 10.79 -5.34
C LEU A 126 -2.29 11.28 -6.72
N ILE A 127 -1.91 10.35 -7.57
CA ILE A 127 -1.63 10.61 -8.99
C ILE A 127 -2.88 10.20 -9.75
N VAL A 128 -3.56 11.19 -10.35
CA VAL A 128 -4.88 11.02 -10.95
C VAL A 128 -4.72 11.11 -12.46
N LYS A 129 -5.19 10.09 -13.17
CA LYS A 129 -5.29 10.11 -14.64
C LYS A 129 -6.55 10.89 -15.01
N ARG A 130 -6.36 11.98 -15.75
CA ARG A 130 -7.46 12.90 -16.11
C ARG A 130 -8.32 12.31 -17.23
N PRO A 131 -9.59 12.73 -17.31
CA PRO A 131 -10.47 12.34 -18.43
C PRO A 131 -9.83 12.72 -19.78
N ILE A 132 -10.18 11.99 -20.84
CA ILE A 132 -9.56 12.13 -22.16
C ILE A 132 -9.56 13.57 -22.66
N TYR A 133 -10.67 14.29 -22.50
CA TYR A 133 -10.79 15.67 -22.97
C TYR A 133 -9.90 16.67 -22.26
N LYS A 134 -9.44 16.34 -21.02
CA LYS A 134 -8.45 17.13 -20.27
C LYS A 134 -7.03 16.61 -20.42
N ALA A 135 -6.89 15.33 -20.72
CA ALA A 135 -5.59 14.66 -20.84
C ALA A 135 -4.79 15.12 -22.06
N LEU A 136 -5.43 15.73 -23.06
CA LEU A 136 -4.75 16.29 -24.23
C LEU A 136 -3.82 17.45 -23.87
N ILE A 137 -4.15 18.17 -22.78
CA ILE A 137 -3.34 19.33 -22.32
C ILE A 137 -2.41 18.89 -21.19
N ASP A 138 -2.96 18.14 -20.23
CA ASP A 138 -2.25 17.70 -19.02
C ASP A 138 -2.81 16.34 -18.61
N PRO A 139 -2.11 15.22 -18.89
CA PRO A 139 -2.66 13.89 -18.67
C PRO A 139 -2.79 13.52 -17.20
N GLU A 140 -2.02 14.15 -16.32
CA GLU A 140 -2.01 13.80 -14.90
C GLU A 140 -2.30 14.99 -14.02
N LEU A 141 -2.92 14.70 -12.87
CA LEU A 141 -3.16 15.65 -11.81
C LEU A 141 -2.63 15.04 -10.52
N VAL A 142 -1.83 15.82 -9.77
CA VAL A 142 -1.30 15.38 -8.47
C VAL A 142 -2.05 16.10 -7.37
N ILE A 143 -2.66 15.34 -6.46
CA ILE A 143 -3.40 15.86 -5.32
C ILE A 143 -2.64 15.51 -4.06
N GLY A 144 -2.18 16.52 -3.34
CA GLY A 144 -1.45 16.34 -2.09
C GLY A 144 -2.37 16.30 -0.88
N ARG A 145 -1.89 15.72 0.20
CA ARG A 145 -2.55 15.74 1.50
C ARG A 145 -2.47 17.15 2.09
N SER A 146 -3.57 17.66 2.55
CA SER A 146 -3.63 18.97 3.20
C SER A 146 -3.41 18.87 4.70
#